data_05593c5d10df6a8be3cba525bd59ebd6
#
_entry.id   05593c5d10df6a8be3cba525bd59ebd6
#
_cell.length_a   1.000
_cell.length_b   1.000
_cell.length_c   1.000
_cell.angle_alpha   90.00
_cell.angle_beta   90.00
_cell.angle_gamma   90.00
#
_symmetry.space_group_name_H-M   'P 1'
#
loop_
_entity.id
_entity.type
_entity.pdbx_description
1 polymer ?
#
loop_
_entity_poly.entity_id
_entity_poly.type
_entity_poly.pdbx_seq_one_letter_code
_entity_poly.pdbx_strand_id
1 'polypeptide(L)'
;FFHAEDGIRDAQESRGLGDVYKRQTWELSVVPGDISVVSNGHWKGRDLKSLISQNGAAIMGIELYEKFGSDFPLLIKFIDANKDLSIQVHPDDLLAKKRHQDSGKTEMWYVLQADKQASLITGFNKSVSREEYLRKLASGDLMEVLNQEQGAKGDVFFLPAGRIHTIGKGILIAEIQQTSDITYRIDDFNRTDDQGNKRTLHLKESLDAIDFTCELNYKTNYDRGLNKRVSLVSCPYFVTNKLNLTHKKVLNAPQVAGFKIYICIEGSAKIVSGEEETVLVKGETVLIPALLSNYEIKADAEVVLLETYID
;
A
#
# COMPACT_ATOMS: atom_id res chain seq x y z
N PHE A 1 -14.67 -14.00 7.90
CA PHE A 1 -14.11 -12.66 7.70
C PHE A 1 -12.86 -12.51 8.58
N PHE A 2 -11.83 -11.87 8.05
CA PHE A 2 -10.61 -11.62 8.79
C PHE A 2 -10.45 -10.11 8.92
N HIS A 3 -10.55 -9.59 10.13
CA HIS A 3 -10.14 -8.24 10.45
C HIS A 3 -8.72 -8.29 11.02
N ALA A 4 -7.85 -7.38 10.62
CA ALA A 4 -6.59 -7.14 11.31
C ALA A 4 -6.85 -6.37 12.63
N GLU A 5 -6.08 -6.67 13.68
CA GLU A 5 -6.30 -6.06 15.00
C GLU A 5 -5.93 -4.56 15.08
N ASP A 6 -5.08 -4.06 14.20
CA ASP A 6 -4.52 -2.71 14.30
C ASP A 6 -5.09 -1.77 13.24
N GLY A 7 -6.27 -1.20 13.53
CA GLY A 7 -6.75 -0.03 12.81
C GLY A 7 -6.00 1.25 13.25
N ILE A 8 -6.18 2.35 12.53
CA ILE A 8 -5.58 3.70 12.78
C ILE A 8 -5.63 4.14 14.27
N ARG A 9 -6.34 3.42 15.14
CA ARG A 9 -6.56 3.77 16.55
C ARG A 9 -5.34 3.54 17.44
N ASP A 10 -4.43 2.62 17.12
CA ASP A 10 -3.33 2.20 18.01
C ASP A 10 -1.91 2.33 17.41
N ALA A 11 -1.71 3.27 16.48
CA ALA A 11 -0.40 3.60 15.92
C ALA A 11 0.59 4.17 16.98
N GLN A 12 0.54 3.69 18.23
CA GLN A 12 1.38 4.17 19.33
C GLN A 12 2.55 3.26 19.70
N GLU A 13 2.65 2.05 19.15
CA GLU A 13 3.81 1.20 19.40
C GLU A 13 4.77 1.21 18.21
N SER A 14 5.62 2.20 18.21
CA SER A 14 6.74 2.37 17.32
C SER A 14 7.90 1.42 17.67
N ARG A 15 8.43 0.72 16.68
CA ARG A 15 9.68 -0.05 16.82
C ARG A 15 10.78 0.56 15.95
N GLY A 16 11.66 1.35 16.56
CA GLY A 16 12.92 1.80 15.97
C GLY A 16 12.91 3.22 15.36
N LEU A 17 14.06 3.63 14.82
CA LEU A 17 14.37 4.97 14.30
C LEU A 17 13.47 5.48 13.16
N GLY A 18 12.69 4.59 12.51
CA GLY A 18 11.70 4.96 11.49
C GLY A 18 10.54 5.78 12.04
N ASP A 19 10.23 5.63 13.31
CA ASP A 19 9.00 6.08 13.94
C ASP A 19 8.97 7.56 14.31
N VAL A 20 10.13 8.21 14.37
CA VAL A 20 10.21 9.66 14.60
C VAL A 20 9.68 10.46 13.39
N TYR A 21 9.71 9.87 12.20
CA TYR A 21 9.37 10.55 10.94
C TYR A 21 7.98 10.19 10.42
N LYS A 22 7.50 8.99 10.73
CA LYS A 22 6.19 8.52 10.32
C LYS A 22 5.56 7.65 11.41
N ARG A 23 4.23 7.66 11.47
CA ARG A 23 3.45 6.60 12.10
C ARG A 23 2.97 5.68 10.99
N GLN A 24 3.02 4.38 11.21
CA GLN A 24 2.50 3.41 10.24
C GLN A 24 1.83 2.25 10.95
N THR A 25 0.79 1.72 10.34
CA THR A 25 0.17 0.46 10.72
C THR A 25 0.22 -0.49 9.53
N TRP A 26 0.48 -1.76 9.78
CA TRP A 26 0.47 -2.81 8.78
C TRP A 26 -0.82 -3.61 8.93
N GLU A 27 -1.81 -3.23 8.12
CA GLU A 27 -3.18 -3.74 8.22
C GLU A 27 -3.30 -5.20 7.78
N LEU A 28 -2.53 -5.60 6.77
CA LEU A 28 -2.49 -6.96 6.26
C LEU A 28 -1.06 -7.30 5.86
N SER A 29 -0.43 -8.22 6.60
CA SER A 29 0.99 -8.56 6.46
C SER A 29 1.28 -10.01 6.82
N VAL A 30 2.25 -10.61 6.13
CA VAL A 30 2.91 -11.87 6.51
C VAL A 30 4.41 -11.69 6.69
N VAL A 31 4.90 -10.46 6.70
CA VAL A 31 6.32 -10.14 6.88
C VAL A 31 6.78 -10.55 8.29
N PRO A 32 7.90 -11.26 8.42
CA PRO A 32 8.43 -11.68 9.73
C PRO A 32 8.60 -10.48 10.69
N GLY A 33 8.03 -10.60 11.88
CA GLY A 33 8.03 -9.55 12.90
C GLY A 33 6.76 -8.68 12.91
N ASP A 34 5.99 -8.66 11.80
CA ASP A 34 4.76 -7.88 11.66
C ASP A 34 3.66 -8.68 10.96
N ILE A 35 3.46 -9.93 11.38
CA ILE A 35 2.42 -10.81 10.84
C ILE A 35 1.07 -10.42 11.44
N SER A 36 0.09 -10.13 10.58
CA SER A 36 -1.26 -9.79 11.01
C SER A 36 -1.95 -10.95 11.74
N VAL A 37 -2.68 -10.60 12.80
CA VAL A 37 -3.47 -11.51 13.63
C VAL A 37 -4.95 -11.26 13.40
N VAL A 38 -5.75 -12.31 13.35
CA VAL A 38 -7.20 -12.22 13.16
C VAL A 38 -7.86 -11.68 14.43
N SER A 39 -8.63 -10.60 14.31
CA SER A 39 -9.28 -9.93 15.45
C SER A 39 -10.68 -10.46 15.78
N ASN A 40 -11.34 -11.18 14.85
CA ASN A 40 -12.73 -11.64 15.05
C ASN A 40 -13.00 -13.04 14.50
N GLY A 41 -14.20 -13.55 14.79
CA GLY A 41 -14.72 -14.83 14.27
C GLY A 41 -13.99 -16.06 14.80
N HIS A 42 -14.19 -17.19 14.10
CA HIS A 42 -13.68 -18.50 14.51
C HIS A 42 -12.14 -18.58 14.61
N TRP A 43 -11.41 -17.77 13.85
CA TRP A 43 -9.95 -17.78 13.81
C TRP A 43 -9.30 -16.65 14.62
N LYS A 44 -10.07 -15.97 15.46
CA LYS A 44 -9.54 -14.91 16.33
C LYS A 44 -8.29 -15.36 17.09
N GLY A 45 -7.26 -14.52 17.08
CA GLY A 45 -5.97 -14.75 17.73
C GLY A 45 -4.99 -15.62 16.94
N ARG A 46 -5.36 -16.06 15.72
CA ARG A 46 -4.45 -16.81 14.83
C ARG A 46 -3.78 -15.88 13.84
N ASP A 47 -2.49 -16.10 13.62
CA ASP A 47 -1.74 -15.34 12.63
C ASP A 47 -2.07 -15.76 11.18
N LEU A 48 -2.02 -14.79 10.27
CA LEU A 48 -2.38 -14.97 8.87
C LEU A 48 -1.50 -16.00 8.16
N LYS A 49 -0.19 -16.02 8.43
CA LYS A 49 0.75 -16.94 7.77
C LYS A 49 0.45 -18.41 8.13
N SER A 50 0.19 -18.68 9.40
CA SER A 50 -0.22 -20.02 9.87
C SER A 50 -1.54 -20.45 9.28
N LEU A 51 -2.50 -19.52 9.15
CA LEU A 51 -3.80 -19.81 8.52
C LEU A 51 -3.66 -20.15 7.04
N ILE A 52 -2.86 -19.39 6.29
CA ILE A 52 -2.59 -19.67 4.86
C ILE A 52 -1.88 -21.01 4.71
N SER A 53 -0.89 -21.30 5.56
CA SER A 53 -0.18 -22.59 5.50
C SER A 53 -1.11 -23.80 5.68
N GLN A 54 -2.19 -23.65 6.44
CA GLN A 54 -3.16 -24.73 6.72
C GLN A 54 -4.33 -24.75 5.75
N ASN A 55 -4.73 -23.60 5.21
CA ASN A 55 -5.96 -23.42 4.43
C ASN A 55 -5.73 -22.58 3.16
N GLY A 56 -4.51 -22.61 2.60
CA GLY A 56 -4.09 -21.65 1.57
C GLY A 56 -5.01 -21.56 0.35
N ALA A 57 -5.40 -22.71 -0.21
CA ALA A 57 -6.31 -22.73 -1.37
C ALA A 57 -7.70 -22.15 -1.04
N ALA A 58 -8.20 -22.37 0.18
CA ALA A 58 -9.49 -21.82 0.62
C ALA A 58 -9.41 -20.29 0.87
N ILE A 59 -8.25 -19.79 1.33
CA ILE A 59 -8.04 -18.38 1.63
C ILE A 59 -7.66 -17.61 0.36
N MET A 60 -6.62 -18.07 -0.34
CA MET A 60 -6.04 -17.34 -1.47
C MET A 60 -6.69 -17.66 -2.82
N GLY A 61 -7.33 -18.81 -2.95
CA GLY A 61 -7.68 -19.43 -4.23
C GLY A 61 -6.58 -20.40 -4.69
N ILE A 62 -6.96 -21.40 -5.48
CA ILE A 62 -6.05 -22.49 -5.89
C ILE A 62 -4.83 -21.92 -6.64
N GLU A 63 -5.06 -21.14 -7.68
CA GLU A 63 -3.99 -20.63 -8.55
C GLU A 63 -3.00 -19.72 -7.80
N LEU A 64 -3.50 -18.83 -6.93
CA LEU A 64 -2.64 -17.95 -6.14
C LEU A 64 -1.86 -18.74 -5.09
N TYR A 65 -2.48 -19.75 -4.47
CA TYR A 65 -1.77 -20.59 -3.51
C TYR A 65 -0.69 -21.46 -4.19
N GLU A 66 -0.95 -21.98 -5.38
CA GLU A 66 0.07 -22.70 -6.17
C GLU A 66 1.26 -21.78 -6.55
N LYS A 67 0.98 -20.52 -6.86
CA LYS A 67 1.99 -19.52 -7.25
C LYS A 67 2.83 -19.00 -6.07
N PHE A 68 2.20 -18.73 -4.93
CA PHE A 68 2.83 -18.01 -3.80
C PHE A 68 3.06 -18.88 -2.57
N GLY A 69 2.48 -20.09 -2.51
CA GLY A 69 2.54 -20.95 -1.32
C GLY A 69 1.92 -20.25 -0.10
N SER A 70 2.65 -20.25 1.00
CA SER A 70 2.21 -19.58 2.24
C SER A 70 2.59 -18.09 2.30
N ASP A 71 3.26 -17.58 1.28
CA ASP A 71 3.63 -16.16 1.22
C ASP A 71 2.48 -15.35 0.62
N PHE A 72 1.81 -14.57 1.46
CA PHE A 72 0.71 -13.73 1.02
C PHE A 72 1.26 -12.60 0.13
N PRO A 73 0.71 -12.39 -1.10
CA PRO A 73 1.37 -11.59 -2.12
C PRO A 73 1.26 -10.07 -1.94
N LEU A 74 0.40 -9.59 -1.03
CA LEU A 74 0.14 -8.17 -0.82
C LEU A 74 0.43 -7.74 0.61
N LEU A 75 0.87 -6.51 0.76
CA LEU A 75 1.06 -5.82 2.03
C LEU A 75 0.27 -4.51 2.00
N ILE A 76 -0.58 -4.31 3.01
CA ILE A 76 -1.46 -3.13 3.15
C ILE A 76 -1.01 -2.34 4.36
N LYS A 77 -0.85 -1.02 4.18
CA LYS A 77 -0.42 -0.12 5.25
C LYS A 77 -1.21 1.17 5.26
N PHE A 78 -1.32 1.77 6.44
CA PHE A 78 -1.53 3.22 6.55
C PHE A 78 -0.21 3.89 6.95
N ILE A 79 0.09 5.01 6.32
CA ILE A 79 1.31 5.77 6.59
C ILE A 79 0.95 7.23 6.82
N ASP A 80 1.24 7.75 8.01
CA ASP A 80 1.10 9.14 8.40
C ASP A 80 2.50 9.78 8.49
N ALA A 81 2.81 10.66 7.56
CA ALA A 81 4.12 11.30 7.46
C ALA A 81 4.21 12.55 8.35
N ASN A 82 4.77 12.41 9.56
CA ASN A 82 5.02 13.52 10.48
C ASN A 82 6.17 14.45 10.01
N LYS A 83 7.09 13.92 9.18
CA LYS A 83 8.17 14.62 8.47
C LYS A 83 8.30 14.03 7.08
N ASP A 84 9.02 14.70 6.18
CA ASP A 84 9.33 14.14 4.87
C ASP A 84 10.04 12.80 5.02
N LEU A 85 9.56 11.77 4.34
CA LEU A 85 10.23 10.47 4.33
C LEU A 85 11.50 10.55 3.45
N SER A 86 12.36 9.54 3.53
CA SER A 86 13.54 9.50 2.64
C SER A 86 13.12 9.41 1.18
N ILE A 87 13.89 10.03 0.30
CA ILE A 87 13.79 9.79 -1.13
C ILE A 87 14.30 8.38 -1.39
N GLN A 88 13.50 7.56 -2.07
CA GLN A 88 13.74 6.13 -2.21
C GLN A 88 13.28 5.58 -3.56
N VAL A 89 13.74 4.38 -3.86
CA VAL A 89 13.29 3.58 -4.99
C VAL A 89 13.24 2.11 -4.59
N HIS A 90 12.37 1.35 -5.22
CA HIS A 90 12.23 -0.09 -5.02
C HIS A 90 12.67 -0.87 -6.24
N PRO A 91 13.33 -2.04 -6.07
CA PRO A 91 13.70 -2.91 -7.17
C PRO A 91 12.46 -3.59 -7.78
N ASP A 92 12.56 -3.99 -9.05
CA ASP A 92 11.66 -4.94 -9.69
C ASP A 92 11.90 -6.38 -9.20
N ASP A 93 11.05 -7.33 -9.61
CA ASP A 93 11.15 -8.73 -9.21
C ASP A 93 12.49 -9.36 -9.60
N LEU A 94 13.03 -9.03 -10.76
CA LEU A 94 14.30 -9.60 -11.23
C LEU A 94 15.47 -9.16 -10.37
N LEU A 95 15.54 -7.87 -10.08
CA LEU A 95 16.60 -7.29 -9.27
C LEU A 95 16.47 -7.70 -7.80
N ALA A 96 15.24 -7.70 -7.26
CA ALA A 96 14.95 -8.14 -5.90
C ALA A 96 15.30 -9.63 -5.71
N LYS A 97 14.89 -10.49 -6.65
CA LYS A 97 15.24 -11.91 -6.63
C LYS A 97 16.73 -12.14 -6.66
N LYS A 98 17.43 -11.43 -7.54
CA LYS A 98 18.90 -11.55 -7.70
C LYS A 98 19.68 -11.15 -6.44
N ARG A 99 19.24 -10.09 -5.75
CA ARG A 99 20.01 -9.48 -4.64
C ARG A 99 19.57 -9.93 -3.26
N HIS A 100 18.28 -10.17 -3.10
CA HIS A 100 17.65 -10.40 -1.79
C HIS A 100 16.91 -11.71 -1.70
N GLN A 101 16.73 -12.43 -2.83
CA GLN A 101 15.89 -13.63 -2.94
C GLN A 101 14.42 -13.37 -2.57
N ASP A 102 13.95 -12.16 -2.84
CA ASP A 102 12.65 -11.63 -2.49
C ASP A 102 11.91 -11.09 -3.72
N SER A 103 10.68 -10.62 -3.53
CA SER A 103 9.84 -9.97 -4.53
C SER A 103 10.24 -8.52 -4.73
N GLY A 104 9.94 -7.97 -5.90
CA GLY A 104 9.97 -6.55 -6.17
C GLY A 104 8.92 -5.80 -5.36
N LYS A 105 8.91 -4.48 -5.48
CA LYS A 105 7.98 -3.64 -4.76
C LYS A 105 7.34 -2.61 -5.68
N THR A 106 6.28 -3.03 -6.34
CA THR A 106 5.32 -2.16 -7.01
C THR A 106 4.22 -1.81 -6.04
N GLU A 107 3.84 -0.54 -5.97
CA GLU A 107 2.88 -0.04 -5.00
C GLU A 107 1.94 1.00 -5.58
N MET A 108 0.87 1.29 -4.88
CA MET A 108 0.00 2.44 -5.10
C MET A 108 -0.31 3.15 -3.79
N TRP A 109 -0.53 4.45 -3.88
CA TRP A 109 -0.98 5.26 -2.77
C TRP A 109 -2.36 5.86 -3.05
N TYR A 110 -3.22 5.80 -2.05
CA TYR A 110 -4.45 6.59 -2.00
C TYR A 110 -4.31 7.62 -0.88
N VAL A 111 -4.38 8.91 -1.21
CA VAL A 111 -4.26 9.99 -0.23
C VAL A 111 -5.55 10.10 0.58
N LEU A 112 -5.47 9.77 1.88
CA LEU A 112 -6.58 9.87 2.82
C LEU A 112 -6.76 11.27 3.36
N GLN A 113 -5.62 11.93 3.63
CA GLN A 113 -5.55 13.31 4.12
C GLN A 113 -4.24 13.95 3.66
N ALA A 114 -4.28 15.25 3.41
CA ALA A 114 -3.10 16.07 3.18
C ALA A 114 -3.30 17.42 3.84
N ASP A 115 -2.27 17.90 4.52
CA ASP A 115 -2.22 19.26 5.05
C ASP A 115 -2.14 20.26 3.91
N LYS A 116 -2.49 21.51 4.19
CA LYS A 116 -2.38 22.59 3.20
C LYS A 116 -0.92 22.72 2.73
N GLN A 117 -0.71 22.64 1.43
CA GLN A 117 0.60 22.67 0.76
C GLN A 117 1.49 21.43 1.00
N ALA A 118 0.98 20.38 1.63
CA ALA A 118 1.71 19.13 1.69
C ALA A 118 1.95 18.58 0.28
N SER A 119 3.15 18.07 0.05
CA SER A 119 3.56 17.57 -1.26
C SER A 119 4.30 16.25 -1.14
N LEU A 120 4.35 15.51 -2.23
CA LEU A 120 5.10 14.27 -2.35
C LEU A 120 5.96 14.31 -3.62
N ILE A 121 6.94 13.44 -3.70
CA ILE A 121 7.77 13.28 -4.90
C ILE A 121 7.39 11.97 -5.57
N THR A 122 7.27 12.00 -6.90
CA THR A 122 7.07 10.81 -7.72
C THR A 122 7.70 11.03 -9.10
N GLY A 123 8.76 10.25 -9.40
CA GLY A 123 9.47 10.29 -10.66
C GLY A 123 10.25 11.59 -10.93
N PHE A 124 10.55 11.81 -12.19
CA PHE A 124 11.33 12.96 -12.68
C PHE A 124 10.41 14.01 -13.30
N ASN A 125 10.79 15.29 -13.19
CA ASN A 125 10.04 16.42 -13.79
C ASN A 125 10.42 16.68 -15.26
N LYS A 126 11.42 15.99 -15.77
CA LYS A 126 11.91 15.99 -17.16
C LYS A 126 12.64 14.71 -17.45
N SER A 127 12.94 14.45 -18.71
CA SER A 127 13.89 13.36 -19.08
C SER A 127 15.25 13.65 -18.48
N VAL A 128 15.79 12.70 -17.74
CA VAL A 128 17.08 12.78 -17.03
C VAL A 128 17.96 11.62 -17.46
N SER A 129 19.20 11.90 -17.88
CA SER A 129 20.17 10.82 -18.10
C SER A 129 20.76 10.32 -16.79
N ARG A 130 21.29 9.09 -16.79
CA ARG A 130 22.02 8.52 -15.65
C ARG A 130 23.16 9.43 -15.19
N GLU A 131 23.90 10.05 -16.12
CA GLU A 131 24.99 10.97 -15.84
C GLU A 131 24.50 12.28 -15.22
N GLU A 132 23.38 12.82 -15.69
CA GLU A 132 22.76 14.02 -15.10
C GLU A 132 22.29 13.73 -13.69
N TYR A 133 21.61 12.60 -13.47
CA TYR A 133 21.19 12.16 -12.13
C TYR A 133 22.39 12.08 -11.16
N LEU A 134 23.47 11.42 -11.57
CA LEU A 134 24.66 11.29 -10.73
C LEU A 134 25.32 12.63 -10.42
N ARG A 135 25.36 13.56 -11.37
CA ARG A 135 25.86 14.93 -11.12
C ARG A 135 24.98 15.66 -10.10
N LYS A 136 23.66 15.62 -10.28
CA LYS A 136 22.69 16.26 -9.37
C LYS A 136 22.72 15.65 -7.97
N LEU A 137 22.87 14.33 -7.87
CA LEU A 137 23.02 13.66 -6.59
C LEU A 137 24.33 14.10 -5.88
N ALA A 138 25.45 14.15 -6.61
CA ALA A 138 26.74 14.52 -6.05
C ALA A 138 26.83 16.00 -5.63
N SER A 139 26.13 16.91 -6.32
CA SER A 139 26.07 18.34 -5.97
C SER A 139 25.05 18.66 -4.89
N GLY A 140 24.18 17.73 -4.50
CA GLY A 140 23.09 17.96 -3.56
C GLY A 140 21.85 18.62 -4.18
N ASP A 141 21.77 18.70 -5.51
CA ASP A 141 20.72 19.38 -6.27
C ASP A 141 19.68 18.38 -6.84
N LEU A 142 19.55 17.19 -6.26
CA LEU A 142 18.66 16.14 -6.77
C LEU A 142 17.21 16.64 -6.93
N MET A 143 16.74 17.49 -6.03
CA MET A 143 15.39 18.03 -6.06
C MET A 143 15.05 18.82 -7.33
N GLU A 144 16.04 19.38 -8.04
CA GLU A 144 15.81 20.13 -9.28
C GLU A 144 15.30 19.27 -10.45
N VAL A 145 15.53 17.96 -10.39
CA VAL A 145 15.14 17.01 -11.43
C VAL A 145 14.00 16.09 -11.02
N LEU A 146 13.58 16.12 -9.75
CA LEU A 146 12.47 15.32 -9.26
C LEU A 146 11.13 16.04 -9.45
N ASN A 147 10.09 15.26 -9.75
CA ASN A 147 8.73 15.77 -9.86
C ASN A 147 8.08 15.86 -8.48
N GLN A 148 7.65 17.06 -8.11
CA GLN A 148 6.93 17.34 -6.87
C GLN A 148 5.46 17.60 -7.15
N GLU A 149 4.58 16.82 -6.50
CA GLU A 149 3.13 16.92 -6.62
C GLU A 149 2.51 17.41 -5.31
N GLN A 150 1.58 18.34 -5.37
CA GLN A 150 0.74 18.66 -4.21
C GLN A 150 -0.23 17.51 -3.97
N GLY A 151 -0.26 17.02 -2.72
CA GLY A 151 -1.21 16.00 -2.28
C GLY A 151 -2.56 16.62 -1.95
N ALA A 152 -3.63 15.93 -2.38
CA ALA A 152 -4.99 16.24 -1.95
C ALA A 152 -5.73 14.95 -1.64
N LYS A 153 -6.68 15.02 -0.69
CA LYS A 153 -7.54 13.88 -0.36
C LYS A 153 -8.19 13.31 -1.61
N GLY A 154 -8.06 12.01 -1.80
CA GLY A 154 -8.58 11.28 -2.96
C GLY A 154 -7.64 11.25 -4.15
N ASP A 155 -6.44 11.83 -4.07
CA ASP A 155 -5.42 11.60 -5.10
C ASP A 155 -4.92 10.16 -5.05
N VAL A 156 -4.62 9.62 -6.22
CA VAL A 156 -4.07 8.27 -6.40
C VAL A 156 -2.77 8.37 -7.18
N PHE A 157 -1.76 7.66 -6.71
CA PHE A 157 -0.47 7.54 -7.35
C PHE A 157 -0.14 6.07 -7.55
N PHE A 158 0.20 5.69 -8.78
CA PHE A 158 0.75 4.39 -9.10
C PHE A 158 2.27 4.48 -9.18
N LEU A 159 2.95 3.65 -8.43
CA LEU A 159 4.40 3.65 -8.23
C LEU A 159 4.96 2.28 -8.64
N PRO A 160 5.16 2.04 -9.94
CA PRO A 160 5.84 0.83 -10.38
C PRO A 160 7.26 0.78 -9.79
N ALA A 161 7.78 -0.42 -9.60
CA ALA A 161 9.18 -0.60 -9.25
C ALA A 161 10.08 0.24 -10.17
N GLY A 162 11.15 0.82 -9.62
CA GLY A 162 12.03 1.74 -10.34
C GLY A 162 11.65 3.22 -10.24
N ARG A 163 10.45 3.57 -9.83
CA ARG A 163 10.03 4.97 -9.69
C ARG A 163 10.58 5.58 -8.41
N ILE A 164 11.36 6.66 -8.52
CA ILE A 164 11.82 7.44 -7.36
C ILE A 164 10.61 8.12 -6.73
N HIS A 165 10.50 8.05 -5.40
CA HIS A 165 9.38 8.67 -4.68
C HIS A 165 9.73 9.01 -3.24
N THR A 166 8.92 9.88 -2.63
CA THR A 166 8.84 10.07 -1.18
C THR A 166 7.49 10.68 -0.79
N ILE A 167 7.03 10.37 0.42
CA ILE A 167 5.86 11.02 1.03
C ILE A 167 6.35 12.21 1.83
N GLY A 168 5.82 13.39 1.52
CA GLY A 168 6.13 14.61 2.26
C GLY A 168 5.31 14.73 3.54
N LYS A 169 5.81 15.55 4.45
CA LYS A 169 5.17 15.86 5.73
C LYS A 169 3.70 16.26 5.58
N GLY A 170 2.85 15.77 6.48
CA GLY A 170 1.44 16.13 6.56
C GLY A 170 0.55 15.35 5.60
N ILE A 171 1.03 14.27 5.01
CA ILE A 171 0.26 13.38 4.14
C ILE A 171 0.00 12.06 4.85
N LEU A 172 -1.27 11.64 4.89
CA LEU A 172 -1.72 10.32 5.32
C LEU A 172 -2.20 9.55 4.09
N ILE A 173 -1.65 8.36 3.88
CA ILE A 173 -2.00 7.48 2.76
C ILE A 173 -2.45 6.09 3.22
N ALA A 174 -3.24 5.43 2.37
CA ALA A 174 -3.31 3.97 2.30
C ALA A 174 -2.35 3.51 1.20
N GLU A 175 -1.42 2.62 1.55
CA GLU A 175 -0.46 2.00 0.65
C GLU A 175 -0.85 0.54 0.40
N ILE A 176 -0.97 0.18 -0.87
CA ILE A 176 -1.20 -1.18 -1.33
C ILE A 176 0.00 -1.57 -2.18
N GLN A 177 0.69 -2.66 -1.81
CA GLN A 177 1.96 -3.05 -2.43
C GLN A 177 2.14 -4.56 -2.52
N GLN A 178 3.09 -5.01 -3.36
CA GLN A 178 3.64 -6.36 -3.25
C GLN A 178 4.23 -6.58 -1.86
N THR A 179 4.19 -7.81 -1.36
CA THR A 179 4.81 -8.16 -0.06
C THR A 179 6.32 -8.12 -0.18
N SER A 180 6.89 -6.96 0.05
CA SER A 180 8.31 -6.69 0.12
C SER A 180 8.54 -5.44 0.98
N ASP A 181 9.60 -5.41 1.75
CA ASP A 181 10.04 -4.23 2.50
C ASP A 181 11.37 -3.65 1.99
N ILE A 182 11.87 -4.15 0.86
CA ILE A 182 13.12 -3.73 0.25
C ILE A 182 13.01 -2.27 -0.18
N THR A 183 13.90 -1.44 0.39
CA THR A 183 13.96 -0.01 0.12
C THR A 183 15.39 0.43 -0.13
N TYR A 184 15.66 0.98 -1.31
CA TYR A 184 16.91 1.65 -1.60
C TYR A 184 16.79 3.14 -1.35
N ARG A 185 17.35 3.57 -0.22
CA ARG A 185 17.35 4.99 0.20
C ARG A 185 18.38 5.77 -0.57
N ILE A 186 17.93 6.83 -1.26
CA ILE A 186 18.74 7.72 -2.09
C ILE A 186 19.21 8.94 -1.29
N ASP A 187 18.28 9.57 -0.59
CA ASP A 187 18.54 10.73 0.26
C ASP A 187 17.68 10.68 1.52
N ASP A 188 18.24 11.11 2.63
CA ASP A 188 17.58 11.17 3.93
C ASP A 188 17.66 12.56 4.56
N PHE A 189 17.85 13.60 3.76
CA PHE A 189 17.93 15.00 4.19
C PHE A 189 18.98 15.24 5.29
N ASN A 190 20.06 14.47 5.25
CA ASN A 190 21.15 14.50 6.24
C ASN A 190 20.72 14.27 7.70
N ARG A 191 19.57 13.63 7.92
CA ARG A 191 19.05 13.37 9.26
C ARG A 191 19.91 12.39 10.04
N THR A 192 19.92 12.60 11.35
CA THR A 192 20.57 11.70 12.33
C THR A 192 19.55 11.22 13.35
N ASP A 193 19.85 10.08 13.94
CA ASP A 193 19.18 9.62 15.16
C ASP A 193 19.63 10.43 16.40
N ASP A 194 19.07 10.11 17.56
CA ASP A 194 19.40 10.75 18.84
C ASP A 194 20.85 10.50 19.28
N GLN A 195 21.53 9.53 18.65
CA GLN A 195 22.94 9.20 18.87
C GLN A 195 23.85 9.86 17.83
N GLY A 196 23.30 10.61 16.88
CA GLY A 196 24.05 11.27 15.80
C GLY A 196 24.36 10.38 14.59
N ASN A 197 23.82 9.16 14.52
CA ASN A 197 24.06 8.26 13.38
C ASN A 197 23.11 8.58 12.22
N LYS A 198 23.63 8.55 11.00
CA LYS A 198 22.82 8.64 9.77
C LYS A 198 22.33 7.28 9.34
N ARG A 199 21.13 7.21 8.75
CA ARG A 199 20.67 5.99 8.09
C ARG A 199 21.51 5.71 6.85
N THR A 200 21.73 4.42 6.58
CA THR A 200 22.50 3.99 5.40
C THR A 200 21.78 4.42 4.12
N LEU A 201 22.52 5.00 3.18
CA LEU A 201 22.10 5.27 1.81
C LEU A 201 22.52 4.11 0.90
N HIS A 202 21.68 3.77 -0.06
CA HIS A 202 21.85 2.64 -1.00
C HIS A 202 22.08 3.16 -2.41
N LEU A 203 23.04 4.09 -2.58
CA LEU A 203 23.22 4.84 -3.83
C LEU A 203 23.56 3.95 -5.04
N LYS A 204 24.37 2.92 -4.83
CA LYS A 204 24.71 1.97 -5.89
C LYS A 204 23.54 1.07 -6.25
N GLU A 205 22.84 0.56 -5.25
CA GLU A 205 21.69 -0.32 -5.42
C GLU A 205 20.53 0.44 -6.08
N SER A 206 20.28 1.68 -5.68
CA SER A 206 19.23 2.52 -6.25
C SER A 206 19.47 2.83 -7.71
N LEU A 207 20.72 3.09 -8.09
CA LEU A 207 21.09 3.43 -9.47
C LEU A 207 20.78 2.31 -10.49
N ASP A 208 20.79 1.06 -10.04
CA ASP A 208 20.44 -0.09 -10.87
C ASP A 208 18.91 -0.35 -10.90
N ALA A 209 18.17 0.19 -9.93
CA ALA A 209 16.74 0.05 -9.83
C ALA A 209 15.98 1.19 -10.52
N ILE A 210 16.55 2.39 -10.60
CA ILE A 210 15.85 3.59 -11.08
C ILE A 210 15.42 3.46 -12.55
N ASP A 211 14.13 3.71 -12.78
CA ASP A 211 13.59 4.03 -14.10
C ASP A 211 13.69 5.56 -14.31
N PHE A 212 14.51 5.97 -15.29
CA PHE A 212 14.77 7.37 -15.63
C PHE A 212 13.69 7.97 -16.55
N THR A 213 12.64 7.24 -16.84
CA THR A 213 11.52 7.71 -17.67
C THR A 213 10.74 8.81 -16.94
N CYS A 214 10.46 9.91 -17.65
CA CYS A 214 9.58 10.98 -17.19
C CYS A 214 8.17 10.74 -17.70
N GLU A 215 7.19 10.78 -16.81
CA GLU A 215 5.77 10.68 -17.16
C GLU A 215 5.15 12.07 -17.35
N LEU A 216 4.14 12.15 -18.21
CA LEU A 216 3.39 13.39 -18.41
C LEU A 216 2.48 13.72 -17.22
N ASN A 217 2.03 12.70 -16.50
CA ASN A 217 1.16 12.83 -15.33
C ASN A 217 1.37 11.65 -14.40
N TYR A 218 1.67 11.95 -13.16
CA TYR A 218 1.88 10.93 -12.13
C TYR A 218 0.64 10.66 -11.29
N LYS A 219 -0.36 11.55 -11.30
CA LYS A 219 -1.65 11.31 -10.66
C LYS A 219 -2.52 10.44 -11.56
N THR A 220 -3.08 9.39 -10.99
CA THR A 220 -4.07 8.57 -11.67
C THR A 220 -5.39 9.33 -11.80
N ASN A 221 -5.81 9.54 -13.04
CA ASN A 221 -7.15 10.05 -13.32
C ASN A 221 -8.17 8.92 -13.24
N TYR A 222 -9.21 9.08 -12.44
CA TYR A 222 -10.26 8.10 -12.28
C TYR A 222 -11.64 8.75 -12.19
N ASP A 223 -12.69 7.99 -12.56
CA ASP A 223 -14.08 8.40 -12.46
C ASP A 223 -14.48 8.57 -10.97
N ARG A 224 -15.21 9.63 -10.65
CA ARG A 224 -15.74 9.88 -9.30
C ARG A 224 -17.18 9.40 -9.14
N GLY A 225 -17.62 8.45 -9.99
CA GLY A 225 -18.98 7.89 -9.95
C GLY A 225 -19.31 7.21 -8.64
N LEU A 226 -20.60 7.32 -8.26
CA LEU A 226 -21.13 6.74 -7.04
C LEU A 226 -21.77 5.37 -7.32
N ASN A 227 -21.85 4.53 -6.29
CA ASN A 227 -22.57 3.26 -6.27
C ASN A 227 -22.12 2.25 -7.34
N LYS A 228 -20.86 2.30 -7.70
CA LYS A 228 -20.21 1.36 -8.63
C LYS A 228 -18.74 1.15 -8.26
N ARG A 229 -18.14 0.12 -8.82
CA ARG A 229 -16.68 -0.07 -8.77
C ARG A 229 -16.04 0.90 -9.74
N VAL A 230 -15.12 1.70 -9.26
CA VAL A 230 -14.31 2.62 -10.05
C VAL A 230 -12.87 2.16 -9.98
N SER A 231 -12.32 1.73 -11.11
CA SER A 231 -10.92 1.30 -11.18
C SER A 231 -9.98 2.47 -10.86
N LEU A 232 -9.05 2.24 -9.94
CA LEU A 232 -7.97 3.17 -9.58
C LEU A 232 -6.66 2.73 -10.23
N VAL A 233 -6.27 1.48 -10.00
CA VAL A 233 -5.05 0.87 -10.53
C VAL A 233 -5.36 -0.57 -10.94
N SER A 234 -4.83 -0.97 -12.09
CA SER A 234 -4.80 -2.36 -12.54
C SER A 234 -3.40 -2.63 -13.07
N CYS A 235 -2.68 -3.56 -12.44
CA CYS A 235 -1.32 -3.95 -12.80
C CYS A 235 -1.13 -5.46 -12.63
N PRO A 236 0.00 -6.06 -13.05
CA PRO A 236 0.22 -7.51 -12.93
C PRO A 236 0.22 -8.06 -11.49
N TYR A 237 0.27 -7.19 -10.49
CA TYR A 237 0.40 -7.57 -9.09
C TYR A 237 -0.89 -7.40 -8.30
N PHE A 238 -1.73 -6.44 -8.66
CA PHE A 238 -3.01 -6.19 -8.02
C PHE A 238 -3.93 -5.32 -8.87
N VAL A 239 -5.22 -5.46 -8.60
CA VAL A 239 -6.26 -4.53 -9.06
C VAL A 239 -6.82 -3.85 -7.82
N THR A 240 -6.94 -2.51 -7.85
CA THR A 240 -7.59 -1.74 -6.79
C THR A 240 -8.71 -0.88 -7.36
N ASN A 241 -9.90 -1.03 -6.80
CA ASN A 241 -11.07 -0.23 -7.10
C ASN A 241 -11.44 0.65 -5.90
N LYS A 242 -12.10 1.76 -6.19
CA LYS A 242 -12.81 2.58 -5.20
C LYS A 242 -14.30 2.30 -5.29
N LEU A 243 -14.91 2.14 -4.12
CA LEU A 243 -16.36 2.03 -3.94
C LEU A 243 -16.81 3.22 -3.08
N ASN A 244 -17.53 4.15 -3.66
CA ASN A 244 -18.20 5.20 -2.92
C ASN A 244 -19.70 4.90 -2.94
N LEU A 245 -20.22 4.37 -1.82
CA LEU A 245 -21.60 3.91 -1.69
C LEU A 245 -22.39 4.92 -0.88
N THR A 246 -23.57 5.25 -1.38
CA THR A 246 -24.52 6.11 -0.70
C THR A 246 -25.46 5.30 0.18
N HIS A 247 -26.27 5.98 0.98
CA HIS A 247 -27.24 5.38 1.89
C HIS A 247 -28.12 4.29 1.23
N LYS A 248 -28.29 3.18 1.93
CA LYS A 248 -29.10 2.00 1.49
C LYS A 248 -28.63 1.35 0.19
N LYS A 249 -27.33 1.50 -0.17
CA LYS A 249 -26.79 0.84 -1.34
C LYS A 249 -26.26 -0.54 -1.00
N VAL A 250 -26.49 -1.48 -1.91
CA VAL A 250 -25.95 -2.85 -1.87
C VAL A 250 -25.13 -3.09 -3.13
N LEU A 251 -23.94 -3.66 -2.99
CA LEU A 251 -23.12 -4.17 -4.08
C LEU A 251 -22.81 -5.65 -3.86
N ASN A 252 -22.92 -6.42 -4.93
CA ASN A 252 -22.53 -7.83 -4.92
C ASN A 252 -20.99 -7.97 -4.96
N ALA A 253 -20.51 -9.12 -4.50
CA ALA A 253 -19.11 -9.52 -4.61
C ALA A 253 -18.59 -9.40 -6.04
N PRO A 254 -17.30 -9.03 -6.24
CA PRO A 254 -16.67 -9.15 -7.55
C PRO A 254 -16.49 -10.62 -7.94
N GLN A 255 -16.58 -10.92 -9.23
CA GLN A 255 -16.42 -12.27 -9.76
C GLN A 255 -14.94 -12.55 -10.03
N VAL A 256 -14.17 -12.78 -8.96
CA VAL A 256 -12.75 -13.15 -9.01
C VAL A 256 -12.51 -14.43 -8.22
N ALA A 257 -11.61 -15.29 -8.70
CA ALA A 257 -11.35 -16.59 -8.11
C ALA A 257 -10.54 -16.53 -6.81
N GLY A 258 -9.77 -15.46 -6.61
CA GLY A 258 -8.91 -15.27 -5.45
C GLY A 258 -9.59 -14.57 -4.28
N PHE A 259 -8.79 -14.28 -3.27
CA PHE A 259 -9.19 -13.46 -2.13
C PHE A 259 -9.54 -12.02 -2.53
N LYS A 260 -10.23 -11.30 -1.65
CA LYS A 260 -10.51 -9.87 -1.78
C LYS A 260 -10.16 -9.16 -0.47
N ILE A 261 -9.70 -7.94 -0.58
CA ILE A 261 -9.39 -7.08 0.55
C ILE A 261 -10.26 -5.84 0.46
N TYR A 262 -10.91 -5.47 1.55
CA TYR A 262 -11.61 -4.19 1.67
C TYR A 262 -10.97 -3.37 2.77
N ILE A 263 -10.66 -2.12 2.44
CA ILE A 263 -10.10 -1.13 3.36
C ILE A 263 -11.16 -0.03 3.50
N CYS A 264 -11.70 0.18 4.68
CA CYS A 264 -12.66 1.24 4.93
C CYS A 264 -11.94 2.55 5.21
N ILE A 265 -12.04 3.49 4.30
CA ILE A 265 -11.37 4.79 4.40
C ILE A 265 -12.29 5.91 4.88
N GLU A 266 -13.63 5.74 4.76
CA GLU A 266 -14.64 6.65 5.31
C GLU A 266 -15.92 5.89 5.62
N GLY A 267 -16.61 6.29 6.70
CA GLY A 267 -17.91 5.72 7.09
C GLY A 267 -17.81 4.31 7.63
N SER A 268 -18.84 3.51 7.33
CA SER A 268 -18.91 2.09 7.69
C SER A 268 -19.76 1.31 6.71
N ALA A 269 -19.44 0.04 6.52
CA ALA A 269 -20.19 -0.91 5.71
C ALA A 269 -20.41 -2.22 6.46
N LYS A 270 -21.42 -2.97 6.04
CA LYS A 270 -21.62 -4.36 6.43
C LYS A 270 -21.28 -5.26 5.27
N ILE A 271 -20.55 -6.32 5.54
CA ILE A 271 -20.30 -7.41 4.58
C ILE A 271 -21.14 -8.59 5.07
N VAL A 272 -22.05 -9.04 4.22
CA VAL A 272 -23.09 -10.02 4.58
C VAL A 272 -23.00 -11.23 3.67
N SER A 273 -22.93 -12.43 4.25
CA SER A 273 -22.99 -13.70 3.53
C SER A 273 -23.91 -14.67 4.25
N GLY A 274 -25.08 -14.95 3.65
CA GLY A 274 -26.12 -15.72 4.31
C GLY A 274 -26.61 -15.04 5.59
N GLU A 275 -26.50 -15.72 6.72
CA GLU A 275 -26.85 -15.21 8.06
C GLU A 275 -25.66 -14.52 8.76
N GLU A 276 -24.45 -14.63 8.22
CA GLU A 276 -23.26 -14.03 8.80
C GLU A 276 -23.09 -12.57 8.32
N GLU A 277 -22.77 -11.69 9.25
CA GLU A 277 -22.46 -10.30 8.95
C GLU A 277 -21.19 -9.87 9.71
N THR A 278 -20.38 -9.02 9.06
CA THR A 278 -19.29 -8.31 9.70
C THR A 278 -19.39 -6.83 9.39
N VAL A 279 -19.12 -6.00 10.38
CA VAL A 279 -19.08 -4.55 10.23
C VAL A 279 -17.65 -4.13 9.99
N LEU A 280 -17.43 -3.30 8.99
CA LEU A 280 -16.15 -2.71 8.64
C LEU A 280 -16.26 -1.19 8.82
N VAL A 281 -15.53 -0.62 9.75
CA VAL A 281 -15.55 0.82 10.02
C VAL A 281 -14.27 1.49 9.53
N LYS A 282 -14.31 2.82 9.45
CA LYS A 282 -13.15 3.63 9.02
C LYS A 282 -11.88 3.23 9.75
N GLY A 283 -10.82 2.98 8.99
CA GLY A 283 -9.50 2.57 9.47
C GLY A 283 -9.33 1.07 9.63
N GLU A 284 -10.34 0.27 9.32
CA GLU A 284 -10.25 -1.19 9.36
C GLU A 284 -10.05 -1.79 7.99
N THR A 285 -9.39 -2.94 7.97
CA THR A 285 -9.14 -3.76 6.79
C THR A 285 -9.69 -5.16 7.01
N VAL A 286 -10.37 -5.71 6.00
CA VAL A 286 -10.89 -7.07 6.03
C VAL A 286 -10.40 -7.86 4.83
N LEU A 287 -9.94 -9.08 5.07
CA LEU A 287 -9.63 -10.08 4.06
C LEU A 287 -10.83 -11.02 3.91
N ILE A 288 -11.36 -11.10 2.71
CA ILE A 288 -12.40 -12.07 2.31
C ILE A 288 -11.70 -13.24 1.63
N PRO A 289 -11.78 -14.45 2.19
CA PRO A 289 -11.14 -15.63 1.58
C PRO A 289 -11.81 -16.00 0.25
N ALA A 290 -11.04 -16.62 -0.64
CA ALA A 290 -11.53 -17.06 -1.96
C ALA A 290 -12.73 -18.00 -1.87
N LEU A 291 -12.80 -18.84 -0.83
CA LEU A 291 -13.93 -19.73 -0.58
C LEU A 291 -15.26 -18.97 -0.42
N LEU A 292 -15.23 -17.74 0.06
CA LEU A 292 -16.43 -16.90 0.24
C LEU A 292 -16.69 -16.09 -1.04
N SER A 293 -17.30 -16.72 -2.03
CA SER A 293 -17.59 -16.12 -3.33
C SER A 293 -18.88 -15.30 -3.38
N ASN A 294 -19.84 -15.59 -2.49
CA ASN A 294 -21.15 -14.96 -2.48
C ASN A 294 -21.33 -14.12 -1.20
N TYR A 295 -21.26 -12.82 -1.34
CA TYR A 295 -21.52 -11.85 -0.28
C TYR A 295 -21.99 -10.53 -0.87
N GLU A 296 -22.57 -9.71 -0.02
CA GLU A 296 -23.01 -8.35 -0.35
C GLU A 296 -22.31 -7.35 0.55
N ILE A 297 -21.99 -6.18 -0.01
CA ILE A 297 -21.54 -5.01 0.74
C ILE A 297 -22.74 -4.08 0.89
N LYS A 298 -23.15 -3.82 2.13
CA LYS A 298 -24.29 -2.96 2.46
C LYS A 298 -23.83 -1.68 3.12
N ALA A 299 -24.27 -0.56 2.60
CA ALA A 299 -24.00 0.77 3.16
C ALA A 299 -25.29 1.31 3.81
N ASP A 300 -25.32 1.39 5.13
CA ASP A 300 -26.42 2.03 5.86
C ASP A 300 -26.34 3.56 5.82
N ALA A 301 -25.16 4.09 5.62
CA ALA A 301 -24.84 5.50 5.40
C ALA A 301 -23.82 5.64 4.27
N GLU A 302 -23.31 6.84 4.03
CA GLU A 302 -22.21 7.02 3.05
C GLU A 302 -20.95 6.32 3.54
N VAL A 303 -20.31 5.54 2.65
CA VAL A 303 -19.07 4.81 2.92
C VAL A 303 -18.15 4.84 1.71
N VAL A 304 -16.85 4.96 1.95
CA VAL A 304 -15.83 4.81 0.93
C VAL A 304 -14.91 3.66 1.29
N LEU A 305 -14.84 2.68 0.39
CA LEU A 305 -13.97 1.51 0.51
C LEU A 305 -12.94 1.50 -0.64
N LEU A 306 -11.76 1.00 -0.36
CA LEU A 306 -10.86 0.46 -1.38
C LEU A 306 -11.05 -1.06 -1.43
N GLU A 307 -11.24 -1.60 -2.62
CA GLU A 307 -11.38 -3.03 -2.90
C GLU A 307 -10.14 -3.47 -3.65
N THR A 308 -9.39 -4.42 -3.12
CA THR A 308 -8.15 -4.90 -3.74
C THR A 308 -8.16 -6.43 -3.88
N TYR A 309 -7.66 -6.93 -5.03
CA TYR A 309 -7.51 -8.34 -5.31
C TYR A 309 -6.41 -8.56 -6.38
N ILE A 310 -6.08 -9.82 -6.66
CA ILE A 310 -5.23 -10.23 -7.79
C ILE A 310 -6.13 -10.93 -8.81
N ASP A 311 -6.03 -10.50 -10.06
CA ASP A 311 -6.82 -11.03 -11.19
C ASP A 311 -6.01 -12.06 -11.98
#